data_d8b3327b02d0b714ccccd082526c8e2b
#
_entry.id   d8b3327b02d0b714ccccd082526c8e2b
#
_cell.length_a   1.000
_cell.length_b   1.000
_cell.length_c   1.000
_cell.angle_alpha   90.00
_cell.angle_beta   90.00
_cell.angle_gamma   90.00
#
_symmetry.space_group_name_H-M   'P 1'
#
loop_
_entity.id
_entity.type
_entity.pdbx_description
1 polymer ?
#
loop_
_entity_poly.entity_id
_entity_poly.type
_entity_poly.pdbx_seq_one_letter_code
_entity_poly.pdbx_strand_id
1 'polypeptide(L)'
;SFEELTQTISIQDMNQGGKYSVWPVDYQNTCSFTIQEPTGWSSVNAKTCNTSAANQMSWFVIPSTYNTTLSWSSYRSFGTSTQTPDIYKGLSAQDGNNAMVIRNVAWDANGTTPSKTGGAFNTTYYNTNVPSMSNRSAGKLFLGSYSYSGNSESYNEGTSFSSRPSTMKGWYKYTPDNNDASETGVISVTLLNGETVLASGTINLTAASDYTEFTVPLVYTVTDQKANLLKIMITSSNHASYSQSEETATIKTTDYYSQYESNSRGATLTIDNLNFIYE
;
A
#
# COMPACT_ATOMS: atom_id res chain seq x y z
N SER A 1 15.24 -3.58 10.89
CA SER A 1 13.91 -3.68 11.49
C SER A 1 13.09 -2.46 11.08
N PHE A 2 11.77 -2.56 11.17
CA PHE A 2 10.84 -1.48 10.87
C PHE A 2 10.35 -0.76 12.15
N GLU A 3 11.09 -0.82 13.24
CA GLU A 3 10.67 -0.25 14.52
C GLU A 3 10.79 1.27 14.59
N GLU A 4 11.67 1.88 13.80
CA GLU A 4 11.79 3.34 13.70
C GLU A 4 10.91 3.87 12.58
N LEU A 5 9.78 4.44 12.95
CA LEU A 5 8.76 4.93 12.03
C LEU A 5 8.71 6.45 12.00
N THR A 6 8.47 7.01 10.83
CA THR A 6 8.21 8.43 10.59
C THR A 6 6.82 8.60 10.02
N GLN A 7 6.03 9.52 10.56
CA GLN A 7 4.73 9.86 10.01
C GLN A 7 4.91 10.54 8.65
N THR A 8 4.26 9.99 7.62
CA THR A 8 4.35 10.50 6.24
C THR A 8 3.05 11.09 5.75
N ILE A 9 1.91 10.50 6.11
CA ILE A 9 0.59 10.95 5.68
C ILE A 9 -0.36 10.91 6.86
N SER A 10 -1.14 11.98 7.03
CA SER A 10 -2.27 12.02 7.94
C SER A 10 -3.52 12.45 7.19
N ILE A 11 -4.54 11.65 7.24
CA ILE A 11 -5.87 11.93 6.71
C ILE A 11 -6.82 12.05 7.88
N GLN A 12 -7.51 13.18 7.98
CA GLN A 12 -8.43 13.43 9.08
C GLN A 12 -9.81 13.77 8.52
N ASP A 13 -10.81 13.14 9.10
CA ASP A 13 -12.23 13.39 8.83
C ASP A 13 -12.59 13.41 7.35
N MET A 14 -11.89 12.57 6.57
CA MET A 14 -12.20 12.43 5.16
C MET A 14 -13.56 11.79 4.98
N ASN A 15 -14.43 12.46 4.24
CA ASN A 15 -15.72 11.90 3.86
C ASN A 15 -15.50 10.78 2.84
N GLN A 16 -15.70 9.56 3.28
CA GLN A 16 -15.76 8.40 2.39
C GLN A 16 -17.21 8.11 2.05
N GLY A 17 -17.54 8.23 0.79
CA GLY A 17 -18.86 7.89 0.30
C GLY A 17 -19.92 8.96 0.38
N GLY A 18 -19.53 10.13 0.68
CA GLY A 18 -20.38 11.26 0.58
C GLY A 18 -21.23 11.54 1.80
N LYS A 19 -21.58 12.79 1.88
CA LYS A 19 -22.63 13.28 2.76
C LYS A 19 -23.95 13.21 2.00
N TYR A 20 -24.94 12.55 2.55
CA TYR A 20 -26.30 12.62 2.03
C TYR A 20 -27.28 12.98 3.14
N SER A 21 -28.23 13.78 2.79
CA SER A 21 -29.27 14.25 3.69
C SER A 21 -30.56 13.52 3.40
N VAL A 22 -31.12 12.94 4.44
CA VAL A 22 -32.47 12.40 4.43
C VAL A 22 -33.21 13.07 5.57
N TRP A 23 -34.07 13.96 5.19
CA TRP A 23 -34.81 14.67 6.23
C TRP A 23 -35.46 13.70 7.25
N PRO A 24 -35.27 13.92 8.54
CA PRO A 24 -34.57 15.05 9.19
C PRO A 24 -33.09 14.81 9.53
N VAL A 25 -32.42 13.84 8.97
CA VAL A 25 -31.08 13.39 9.38
C VAL A 25 -30.07 13.45 8.24
N ASP A 26 -28.93 14.02 8.54
CA ASP A 26 -27.74 13.96 7.67
C ASP A 26 -26.91 12.71 7.98
N TYR A 27 -26.52 11.99 6.94
CA TYR A 27 -25.63 10.84 7.05
C TYR A 27 -24.28 11.18 6.45
N GLN A 28 -23.24 10.83 7.17
CA GLN A 28 -21.87 11.05 6.75
C GLN A 28 -21.00 9.88 7.20
N ASN A 29 -20.25 9.33 6.27
CA ASN A 29 -19.16 8.41 6.59
C ASN A 29 -17.86 9.16 6.53
N THR A 30 -17.08 9.10 7.59
CA THR A 30 -15.73 9.69 7.64
C THR A 30 -14.70 8.64 7.99
N CYS A 31 -13.49 8.80 7.52
CA CYS A 31 -12.35 8.03 8.02
C CYS A 31 -11.20 8.96 8.38
N SER A 32 -10.43 8.52 9.33
CA SER A 32 -9.17 9.17 9.71
C SER A 32 -8.11 8.10 9.88
N PHE A 33 -6.93 8.34 9.35
CA PHE A 33 -5.78 7.45 9.54
C PHE A 33 -4.47 8.20 9.43
N THR A 34 -3.44 7.63 10.06
CA THR A 34 -2.08 8.15 10.02
C THR A 34 -1.15 7.05 9.54
N ILE A 35 -0.50 7.28 8.41
CA ILE A 35 0.49 6.37 7.86
C ILE A 35 1.86 6.74 8.41
N GLN A 36 2.57 5.72 8.85
CA GLN A 36 3.97 5.81 9.25
C GLN A 36 4.78 4.87 8.35
N GLU A 37 5.91 5.35 7.87
CA GLU A 37 6.86 4.60 7.07
C GLU A 37 8.18 4.45 7.84
N PRO A 38 8.94 3.37 7.62
CA PRO A 38 10.24 3.24 8.29
C PRO A 38 11.18 4.36 7.86
N THR A 39 11.97 4.85 8.79
CA THR A 39 12.92 5.94 8.54
C THR A 39 13.87 5.58 7.39
N GLY A 40 13.96 6.44 6.38
CA GLY A 40 14.77 6.23 5.17
C GLY A 40 14.10 5.38 4.09
N TRP A 41 12.88 4.91 4.32
CA TRP A 41 12.06 4.22 3.34
C TRP A 41 10.94 5.12 2.82
N SER A 42 10.44 4.80 1.65
CA SER A 42 9.29 5.45 1.04
C SER A 42 8.38 4.45 0.36
N SER A 43 7.13 4.85 0.20
CA SER A 43 6.10 4.09 -0.50
C SER A 43 5.48 4.93 -1.63
N VAL A 44 4.54 4.33 -2.36
CA VAL A 44 3.74 5.05 -3.38
C VAL A 44 2.43 5.64 -2.80
N ASN A 45 2.33 5.77 -1.49
CA ASN A 45 1.15 6.33 -0.84
C ASN A 45 0.83 7.75 -1.26
N ALA A 46 1.84 8.56 -1.60
CA ALA A 46 1.61 9.92 -2.13
C ALA A 46 0.77 9.92 -3.41
N LYS A 47 0.80 8.84 -4.19
CA LYS A 47 -0.07 8.61 -5.35
C LYS A 47 -1.43 8.04 -4.92
N THR A 48 -1.42 6.92 -4.19
CA THR A 48 -2.63 6.16 -3.88
C THR A 48 -3.51 6.84 -2.83
N CYS A 49 -2.92 7.68 -1.99
CA CYS A 49 -3.61 8.51 -1.00
C CYS A 49 -3.66 9.99 -1.43
N ASN A 50 -3.59 10.28 -2.73
CA ASN A 50 -3.64 11.66 -3.20
C ASN A 50 -5.02 12.27 -2.98
N THR A 51 -5.09 13.17 -2.02
CA THR A 51 -6.30 13.91 -1.67
C THR A 51 -6.35 15.30 -2.26
N SER A 52 -5.39 15.71 -3.08
CA SER A 52 -5.31 17.06 -3.61
C SER A 52 -6.38 17.38 -4.66
N ALA A 53 -6.97 16.37 -5.28
CA ALA A 53 -8.24 16.50 -6.01
C ALA A 53 -9.45 16.55 -5.08
N ALA A 54 -9.26 16.39 -3.81
CA ALA A 54 -10.20 15.99 -2.78
C ALA A 54 -10.76 17.14 -1.95
N ASN A 55 -10.94 18.28 -2.50
CA ASN A 55 -12.12 19.04 -2.09
C ASN A 55 -13.39 18.21 -2.35
N GLN A 56 -13.19 16.97 -2.72
CA GLN A 56 -14.22 16.03 -3.09
C GLN A 56 -13.92 14.73 -2.38
N MET A 57 -14.94 14.16 -1.85
CA MET A 57 -14.96 12.88 -1.20
C MET A 57 -14.26 11.85 -2.07
N SER A 58 -13.00 11.58 -1.77
CA SER A 58 -12.34 10.46 -2.37
C SER A 58 -12.92 9.19 -1.73
N TRP A 59 -13.62 8.42 -2.49
CA TRP A 59 -14.12 7.12 -2.08
C TRP A 59 -12.99 6.11 -1.87
N PHE A 60 -11.79 6.45 -2.32
CA PHE A 60 -10.73 5.51 -2.57
C PHE A 60 -9.38 5.95 -2.02
N VAL A 61 -9.37 6.54 -0.84
CA VAL A 61 -8.12 6.76 -0.13
C VAL A 61 -7.82 5.54 0.70
N ILE A 62 -7.10 4.61 0.11
CA ILE A 62 -6.63 3.42 0.80
C ILE A 62 -5.11 3.39 0.68
N PRO A 63 -4.38 3.34 1.79
CA PRO A 63 -2.94 3.23 1.74
C PRO A 63 -2.53 1.92 1.07
N SER A 64 -1.61 2.02 0.12
CA SER A 64 -0.98 0.86 -0.50
C SER A 64 0.10 0.25 0.39
N THR A 65 0.64 1.03 1.32
CA THR A 65 1.69 0.61 2.24
C THR A 65 1.44 1.23 3.62
N TYR A 66 1.46 0.41 4.65
CA TYR A 66 1.23 0.84 6.04
C TYR A 66 1.86 -0.14 7.02
N ASN A 67 2.10 0.31 8.23
CA ASN A 67 2.61 -0.52 9.32
C ASN A 67 1.48 -1.30 10.04
N THR A 68 1.81 -2.40 10.64
CA THR A 68 0.85 -3.27 11.35
C THR A 68 0.14 -2.59 12.52
N THR A 69 0.68 -1.48 13.01
CA THR A 69 0.10 -0.65 14.08
C THR A 69 -0.61 0.60 13.54
N LEU A 70 -1.04 0.59 12.27
CA LEU A 70 -1.75 1.70 11.64
C LEU A 70 -2.90 2.19 12.54
N SER A 71 -2.88 3.48 12.84
CA SER A 71 -4.01 4.13 13.51
C SER A 71 -5.09 4.45 12.47
N TRP A 72 -6.23 3.82 12.62
CA TRP A 72 -7.38 4.00 11.76
C TRP A 72 -8.64 4.21 12.58
N SER A 73 -9.44 5.17 12.20
CA SER A 73 -10.79 5.32 12.72
C SER A 73 -11.77 5.58 11.60
N SER A 74 -12.95 5.01 11.70
CA SER A 74 -14.06 5.33 10.82
C SER A 74 -15.28 5.69 11.64
N TYR A 75 -16.05 6.67 11.17
CA TYR A 75 -17.24 7.15 11.81
C TYR A 75 -18.42 7.15 10.83
N ARG A 76 -19.54 6.63 11.29
CA ARG A 76 -20.82 6.75 10.59
C ARG A 76 -21.72 7.63 11.44
N SER A 77 -22.28 8.68 10.88
CA SER A 77 -23.11 9.64 11.62
C SER A 77 -24.48 9.09 12.06
N PHE A 78 -24.77 7.86 11.76
CA PHE A 78 -25.95 7.16 12.30
C PHE A 78 -25.52 6.10 13.32
N GLY A 79 -25.42 6.54 14.56
CA GLY A 79 -24.89 5.73 15.65
C GLY A 79 -23.40 5.96 15.90
N THR A 80 -23.03 5.97 17.13
CA THR A 80 -21.69 6.32 17.63
C THR A 80 -20.73 5.13 17.61
N SER A 81 -20.55 4.44 16.50
CA SER A 81 -19.57 3.35 16.45
C SER A 81 -18.35 3.72 15.61
N THR A 82 -17.25 3.94 16.27
CA THR A 82 -15.94 3.95 15.64
C THR A 82 -15.57 2.50 15.31
N GLN A 83 -15.35 2.18 14.05
CA GLN A 83 -14.96 0.84 13.62
C GLN A 83 -13.65 0.89 12.87
N THR A 84 -12.71 0.08 13.29
CA THR A 84 -11.51 -0.22 12.48
C THR A 84 -11.92 -1.24 11.41
N PRO A 85 -11.67 -0.97 10.13
CA PRO A 85 -11.93 -1.92 9.06
C PRO A 85 -11.22 -3.26 9.29
N ASP A 86 -11.87 -4.36 8.91
CA ASP A 86 -11.36 -5.72 9.21
C ASP A 86 -10.00 -5.99 8.58
N ILE A 87 -9.68 -5.35 7.46
CA ILE A 87 -8.35 -5.47 6.81
C ILE A 87 -7.19 -4.94 7.65
N TYR A 88 -7.47 -4.10 8.63
CA TYR A 88 -6.47 -3.55 9.55
C TYR A 88 -6.50 -4.23 10.92
N LYS A 89 -7.43 -5.17 11.14
CA LYS A 89 -7.51 -5.92 12.39
C LYS A 89 -6.62 -7.16 12.35
N GLY A 90 -6.12 -7.54 13.50
CA GLY A 90 -5.34 -8.78 13.67
C GLY A 90 -4.00 -8.79 12.96
N LEU A 91 -3.52 -7.63 12.52
CA LEU A 91 -2.17 -7.51 11.97
C LEU A 91 -1.15 -7.64 13.11
N SER A 92 -0.06 -8.34 12.84
CA SER A 92 1.02 -8.52 13.81
C SER A 92 2.36 -8.54 13.09
N ALA A 93 3.39 -8.04 13.76
CA ALA A 93 4.78 -8.21 13.33
C ALA A 93 5.23 -9.67 13.57
N GLN A 94 6.30 -10.05 12.89
CA GLN A 94 7.00 -11.32 13.14
C GLN A 94 7.87 -11.16 14.39
N ASP A 95 8.52 -10.03 14.54
CA ASP A 95 9.34 -9.68 15.66
C ASP A 95 9.12 -8.19 16.03
N GLY A 96 9.15 -7.85 17.31
CA GLY A 96 8.89 -6.50 17.77
C GLY A 96 7.42 -6.07 17.61
N ASN A 97 7.20 -4.82 17.23
CA ASN A 97 5.86 -4.21 17.17
C ASN A 97 5.39 -3.93 15.74
N ASN A 98 6.30 -3.69 14.82
CA ASN A 98 5.98 -3.16 13.51
C ASN A 98 6.50 -4.04 12.38
N ALA A 99 5.60 -4.48 11.52
CA ALA A 99 5.88 -4.98 10.18
C ALA A 99 5.22 -4.07 9.15
N MET A 100 5.67 -4.13 7.91
CA MET A 100 5.10 -3.34 6.82
C MET A 100 4.17 -4.20 5.97
N VAL A 101 2.97 -3.69 5.72
CA VAL A 101 1.99 -4.27 4.82
C VAL A 101 2.01 -3.49 3.53
N ILE A 102 2.18 -4.19 2.42
CA ILE A 102 2.30 -3.65 1.07
C ILE A 102 1.26 -4.36 0.21
N ARG A 103 0.40 -3.63 -0.49
CA ARG A 103 -0.69 -4.25 -1.23
C ARG A 103 -1.03 -3.52 -2.53
N ASN A 104 -1.58 -4.26 -3.46
CA ASN A 104 -2.21 -3.66 -4.63
C ASN A 104 -3.47 -2.92 -4.18
N VAL A 105 -3.64 -1.72 -4.67
CA VAL A 105 -4.85 -0.93 -4.43
C VAL A 105 -5.35 -0.34 -5.73
N ALA A 106 -6.66 -0.29 -5.87
CA ALA A 106 -7.28 0.56 -6.87
C ALA A 106 -7.38 1.98 -6.30
N TRP A 107 -7.15 2.99 -7.12
CA TRP A 107 -7.12 4.38 -6.70
C TRP A 107 -7.71 5.30 -7.78
N ASP A 108 -8.18 6.46 -7.37
CA ASP A 108 -8.74 7.46 -8.28
C ASP A 108 -7.89 8.73 -8.29
N ALA A 109 -7.21 8.96 -9.40
CA ALA A 109 -6.39 10.15 -9.61
C ALA A 109 -7.20 11.45 -9.66
N ASN A 110 -8.48 11.37 -9.99
CA ASN A 110 -9.32 12.54 -10.26
C ASN A 110 -10.29 12.86 -9.11
N GLY A 111 -10.31 12.04 -8.07
CA GLY A 111 -11.24 12.22 -6.95
C GLY A 111 -12.70 12.15 -7.38
N THR A 112 -13.05 11.18 -8.22
CA THR A 112 -14.40 11.04 -8.76
C THR A 112 -15.42 10.88 -7.63
N THR A 113 -16.35 11.80 -7.55
CA THR A 113 -17.45 11.72 -6.60
C THR A 113 -18.56 10.87 -7.21
N PRO A 114 -19.03 9.82 -6.53
CA PRO A 114 -20.18 9.08 -7.02
C PRO A 114 -21.39 9.97 -7.13
N SER A 115 -22.11 9.87 -8.26
CA SER A 115 -23.34 10.60 -8.42
C SER A 115 -24.41 10.02 -7.49
N LYS A 116 -25.03 10.89 -6.71
CA LYS A 116 -26.17 10.53 -5.87
C LYS A 116 -27.39 10.42 -6.74
N THR A 117 -27.86 9.24 -7.02
CA THR A 117 -29.18 9.04 -7.61
C THR A 117 -30.00 8.12 -6.73
N GLY A 118 -31.15 8.57 -6.30
CA GLY A 118 -32.08 7.77 -5.58
C GLY A 118 -32.38 8.28 -4.17
N GLY A 119 -33.59 8.03 -3.75
CA GLY A 119 -34.13 8.49 -2.48
C GLY A 119 -33.45 7.84 -1.29
N ALA A 120 -33.65 8.49 -0.23
CA ALA A 120 -33.26 8.15 1.11
C ALA A 120 -33.45 6.69 1.45
N PHE A 121 -32.48 6.11 2.13
CA PHE A 121 -32.56 4.79 2.74
C PHE A 121 -32.83 3.60 1.84
N ASN A 122 -32.64 3.71 0.57
CA ASN A 122 -32.78 2.56 -0.27
C ASN A 122 -31.42 1.86 -0.36
N THR A 123 -31.37 0.57 -0.09
CA THR A 123 -30.20 -0.29 -0.38
C THR A 123 -29.76 -0.17 -1.84
N THR A 124 -30.66 0.15 -2.74
CA THR A 124 -30.40 0.55 -4.11
C THR A 124 -29.53 1.79 -4.23
N TYR A 125 -29.49 2.65 -3.27
CA TYR A 125 -28.65 3.85 -3.28
C TYR A 125 -27.16 3.53 -3.36
N TYR A 126 -26.76 2.49 -2.66
CA TYR A 126 -25.37 2.01 -2.69
C TYR A 126 -25.07 1.10 -3.87
N ASN A 127 -26.09 0.60 -4.54
CA ASN A 127 -25.95 -0.38 -5.63
C ASN A 127 -25.85 0.24 -7.03
N THR A 128 -26.21 1.49 -7.20
CA THR A 128 -26.51 1.98 -8.56
C THR A 128 -25.50 2.96 -9.13
N ASN A 129 -24.63 3.57 -8.33
CA ASN A 129 -23.76 4.63 -8.85
C ASN A 129 -22.42 4.74 -8.18
N VAL A 130 -21.80 3.63 -7.86
CA VAL A 130 -20.41 3.63 -7.43
C VAL A 130 -19.55 3.71 -8.69
N PRO A 131 -18.68 4.72 -8.82
CA PRO A 131 -17.84 4.84 -10.00
C PRO A 131 -16.93 3.64 -10.13
N SER A 132 -16.64 3.27 -11.36
CA SER A 132 -15.54 2.36 -11.63
C SER A 132 -14.24 3.05 -11.29
N MET A 133 -13.37 2.38 -10.55
CA MET A 133 -12.00 2.84 -10.38
C MET A 133 -11.22 2.64 -11.66
N SER A 134 -10.52 3.68 -12.08
CA SER A 134 -9.81 3.68 -13.37
C SER A 134 -8.37 3.20 -13.26
N ASN A 135 -7.83 3.13 -12.07
CA ASN A 135 -6.41 2.81 -11.88
C ASN A 135 -6.23 1.75 -10.80
N ARG A 136 -5.25 0.90 -11.02
CA ARG A 136 -4.74 -0.04 -10.03
C ARG A 136 -3.24 0.10 -9.92
N SER A 137 -2.69 0.01 -8.74
CA SER A 137 -1.26 0.16 -8.48
C SER A 137 -0.78 -0.91 -7.53
N ALA A 138 0.36 -1.51 -7.85
CA ALA A 138 1.09 -2.31 -6.87
C ALA A 138 1.53 -1.41 -5.71
N GLY A 139 1.44 -1.93 -4.49
CA GLY A 139 2.13 -1.34 -3.37
C GLY A 139 3.63 -1.48 -3.55
N LYS A 140 4.36 -0.48 -3.11
CA LYS A 140 5.83 -0.45 -3.15
C LYS A 140 6.37 0.11 -1.85
N LEU A 141 7.44 -0.50 -1.36
CA LEU A 141 8.26 0.00 -0.26
C LEU A 141 9.72 -0.08 -0.69
N PHE A 142 10.45 1.02 -0.61
CA PHE A 142 11.82 1.06 -1.08
C PHE A 142 12.67 2.04 -0.28
N LEU A 143 13.98 1.81 -0.27
CA LEU A 143 14.93 2.77 0.30
C LEU A 143 15.02 4.00 -0.59
N GLY A 144 14.85 5.19 0.00
CA GLY A 144 14.94 6.46 -0.71
C GLY A 144 13.74 7.38 -0.49
N SER A 145 13.42 8.21 -1.49
CA SER A 145 12.29 9.14 -1.42
C SER A 145 11.41 9.06 -2.66
N TYR A 146 10.13 9.38 -2.48
CA TYR A 146 9.11 9.34 -3.51
C TYR A 146 8.31 10.64 -3.52
N SER A 147 7.94 11.09 -4.70
CA SER A 147 6.98 12.18 -4.85
C SER A 147 6.02 11.90 -6.01
N TYR A 148 4.81 12.43 -5.87
CA TYR A 148 3.77 12.37 -6.89
C TYR A 148 3.15 13.75 -7.08
N SER A 149 3.19 14.26 -8.30
CA SER A 149 2.63 15.58 -8.64
C SER A 149 2.22 15.62 -10.10
N GLY A 150 1.06 16.19 -10.40
CA GLY A 150 0.59 16.38 -11.77
C GLY A 150 0.52 15.09 -12.60
N ASN A 151 0.15 13.97 -12.00
CA ASN A 151 0.12 12.63 -12.59
C ASN A 151 1.51 12.06 -12.96
N SER A 152 2.57 12.64 -12.41
CA SER A 152 3.94 12.17 -12.61
C SER A 152 4.52 11.64 -11.31
N GLU A 153 5.19 10.51 -11.42
CA GLU A 153 5.94 9.87 -10.32
C GLU A 153 7.42 10.21 -10.40
N SER A 154 8.04 10.45 -9.26
CA SER A 154 9.50 10.59 -9.16
C SER A 154 10.03 9.72 -8.03
N TYR A 155 11.01 8.89 -8.37
CA TYR A 155 11.72 8.00 -7.48
C TYR A 155 13.17 8.45 -7.33
N ASN A 156 13.61 8.66 -6.10
CA ASN A 156 15.02 8.83 -5.78
C ASN A 156 15.44 7.64 -4.90
N GLU A 157 15.82 6.54 -5.54
CA GLU A 157 16.07 5.27 -4.90
C GLU A 157 17.47 5.15 -4.34
N GLY A 158 17.56 4.56 -3.16
CA GLY A 158 18.79 4.11 -2.53
C GLY A 158 19.21 4.93 -1.33
N THR A 159 20.15 4.37 -0.60
CA THR A 159 20.79 4.98 0.57
C THR A 159 22.29 4.66 0.54
N SER A 160 23.11 5.50 1.21
CA SER A 160 24.53 5.27 1.33
C SER A 160 24.81 3.93 2.02
N PHE A 161 25.70 3.13 1.43
CA PHE A 161 26.01 1.81 1.93
C PHE A 161 27.39 1.36 1.44
N SER A 162 28.25 0.94 2.37
CA SER A 162 29.65 0.61 2.05
C SER A 162 30.06 -0.84 2.37
N SER A 163 29.09 -1.64 2.85
CA SER A 163 29.33 -3.04 3.21
C SER A 163 29.16 -3.98 2.02
N ARG A 164 29.55 -5.25 2.20
CA ARG A 164 29.52 -6.29 1.18
C ARG A 164 28.82 -7.55 1.70
N PRO A 165 27.48 -7.53 1.83
CA PRO A 165 26.73 -8.70 2.25
C PRO A 165 26.68 -9.76 1.16
N SER A 166 26.63 -11.03 1.54
CA SER A 166 26.36 -12.14 0.61
C SER A 166 24.89 -12.33 0.34
N THR A 167 24.04 -11.93 1.32
CA THR A 167 22.62 -12.29 1.30
C THR A 167 21.80 -11.27 2.11
N MET A 168 20.58 -11.00 1.67
CA MET A 168 19.54 -10.39 2.51
C MET A 168 18.51 -11.44 2.92
N LYS A 169 18.10 -11.43 4.18
CA LYS A 169 17.04 -12.28 4.72
C LYS A 169 15.95 -11.44 5.36
N GLY A 170 14.80 -12.05 5.56
CA GLY A 170 13.68 -11.49 6.29
C GLY A 170 12.52 -12.46 6.37
N TRP A 171 11.39 -11.98 6.82
CA TRP A 171 10.16 -12.76 6.98
C TRP A 171 9.01 -12.12 6.23
N TYR A 172 8.12 -12.94 5.70
CA TYR A 172 6.97 -12.45 4.95
C TYR A 172 5.73 -13.30 5.14
N LYS A 173 4.58 -12.69 4.89
CA LYS A 173 3.31 -13.35 4.55
C LYS A 173 2.85 -12.80 3.22
N TYR A 174 2.21 -13.62 2.41
CA TYR A 174 1.71 -13.18 1.13
C TYR A 174 0.38 -13.81 0.76
N THR A 175 -0.57 -12.98 0.38
CA THR A 175 -1.85 -13.39 -0.17
C THR A 175 -1.95 -12.82 -1.59
N PRO A 176 -1.96 -13.65 -2.63
CA PRO A 176 -2.14 -13.19 -4.01
C PRO A 176 -3.53 -12.61 -4.22
N ASP A 177 -3.73 -11.91 -5.34
CA ASP A 177 -5.06 -11.47 -5.75
C ASP A 177 -5.98 -12.69 -6.00
N ASN A 178 -7.24 -12.58 -5.60
CA ASN A 178 -8.23 -13.64 -5.80
C ASN A 178 -8.46 -13.98 -7.29
N ASN A 179 -8.18 -13.05 -8.18
CA ASN A 179 -8.31 -13.23 -9.63
C ASN A 179 -7.03 -13.75 -10.29
N ASP A 180 -5.90 -13.72 -9.59
CA ASP A 180 -4.61 -14.20 -10.08
C ASP A 180 -3.81 -14.90 -8.97
N ALA A 181 -4.08 -16.17 -8.81
CA ALA A 181 -3.36 -17.01 -7.83
C ALA A 181 -1.86 -17.21 -8.17
N SER A 182 -1.43 -16.84 -9.36
CA SER A 182 -0.03 -16.94 -9.79
C SER A 182 0.77 -15.67 -9.48
N GLU A 183 0.11 -14.60 -9.07
CA GLU A 183 0.75 -13.35 -8.66
C GLU A 183 1.68 -13.57 -7.47
N THR A 184 2.83 -12.90 -7.49
CA THR A 184 3.85 -12.99 -6.43
C THR A 184 4.26 -11.60 -5.96
N GLY A 185 4.63 -11.49 -4.69
CA GLY A 185 5.40 -10.36 -4.23
C GLY A 185 6.84 -10.42 -4.79
N VAL A 186 7.52 -9.29 -4.92
CA VAL A 186 8.89 -9.24 -5.42
C VAL A 186 9.79 -8.43 -4.50
N ILE A 187 10.97 -8.95 -4.23
CA ILE A 187 12.04 -8.22 -3.55
C ILE A 187 13.25 -8.16 -4.48
N SER A 188 13.75 -6.96 -4.70
CA SER A 188 14.99 -6.71 -5.45
C SER A 188 15.97 -5.92 -4.60
N VAL A 189 17.22 -6.36 -4.59
CA VAL A 189 18.34 -5.72 -3.88
C VAL A 189 19.46 -5.47 -4.88
N THR A 190 20.02 -4.26 -4.87
CA THR A 190 21.13 -3.88 -5.76
C THR A 190 22.15 -3.07 -4.99
N LEU A 191 23.41 -3.46 -5.12
CA LEU A 191 24.57 -2.73 -4.63
C LEU A 191 25.27 -2.06 -5.79
N LEU A 192 25.56 -0.75 -5.66
CA LEU A 192 26.19 0.04 -6.71
C LEU A 192 27.41 0.81 -6.19
N ASN A 193 28.30 1.15 -7.13
CA ASN A 193 29.30 2.19 -7.00
C ASN A 193 29.07 3.22 -8.13
N GLY A 194 28.49 4.37 -7.78
CA GLY A 194 27.94 5.28 -8.79
C GLY A 194 26.83 4.60 -9.59
N GLU A 195 27.03 4.50 -10.91
CA GLU A 195 26.08 3.82 -11.81
C GLU A 195 26.42 2.34 -12.04
N THR A 196 27.58 1.87 -11.56
CA THR A 196 28.04 0.50 -11.76
C THR A 196 27.37 -0.44 -10.76
N VAL A 197 26.63 -1.42 -11.26
CA VAL A 197 26.06 -2.49 -10.44
C VAL A 197 27.16 -3.46 -10.03
N LEU A 198 27.39 -3.61 -8.74
CA LEU A 198 28.38 -4.53 -8.17
C LEU A 198 27.79 -5.90 -7.85
N ALA A 199 26.58 -5.90 -7.30
CA ALA A 199 25.84 -7.11 -6.97
C ALA A 199 24.34 -6.85 -7.06
N SER A 200 23.59 -7.89 -7.37
CA SER A 200 22.14 -7.85 -7.34
C SER A 200 21.54 -9.19 -6.96
N GLY A 201 20.33 -9.15 -6.45
CA GLY A 201 19.50 -10.32 -6.18
C GLY A 201 18.02 -9.96 -6.29
N THR A 202 17.23 -10.89 -6.80
CA THR A 202 15.78 -10.74 -6.89
C THR A 202 15.11 -12.05 -6.56
N ILE A 203 14.02 -12.02 -5.80
CA ILE A 203 13.18 -13.17 -5.50
C ILE A 203 11.72 -12.86 -5.67
N ASN A 204 10.95 -13.90 -5.97
CA ASN A 204 9.49 -13.88 -5.97
C ASN A 204 8.98 -14.56 -4.69
N LEU A 205 8.03 -13.93 -4.03
CA LEU A 205 7.40 -14.39 -2.81
C LEU A 205 6.03 -14.97 -3.15
N THR A 206 5.89 -16.27 -2.97
CA THR A 206 4.65 -17.00 -3.24
C THR A 206 3.72 -16.96 -2.03
N ALA A 207 2.47 -17.42 -2.20
CA ALA A 207 1.47 -17.46 -1.14
C ALA A 207 2.00 -18.11 0.15
N ALA A 208 1.83 -17.42 1.27
CA ALA A 208 2.22 -17.88 2.60
C ALA A 208 1.29 -17.25 3.65
N SER A 209 0.48 -18.09 4.32
CA SER A 209 -0.46 -17.68 5.36
C SER A 209 0.23 -17.27 6.67
N ASP A 210 1.37 -17.88 6.93
CA ASP A 210 2.18 -17.66 8.11
C ASP A 210 3.51 -17.02 7.75
N TYR A 211 4.15 -16.37 8.73
CA TYR A 211 5.47 -15.82 8.50
C TYR A 211 6.45 -16.89 8.05
N THR A 212 6.98 -16.70 6.86
CA THR A 212 7.93 -17.58 6.20
C THR A 212 9.24 -16.82 5.96
N GLU A 213 10.37 -17.42 6.29
CA GLU A 213 11.68 -16.83 6.02
C GLU A 213 11.94 -16.79 4.51
N PHE A 214 12.47 -15.70 4.03
CA PHE A 214 13.01 -15.59 2.68
C PHE A 214 14.50 -15.27 2.67
N THR A 215 15.12 -15.56 1.55
CA THR A 215 16.54 -15.31 1.32
C THR A 215 16.74 -14.74 -0.07
N VAL A 216 17.43 -13.59 -0.18
CA VAL A 216 17.84 -12.96 -1.44
C VAL A 216 19.36 -13.09 -1.56
N PRO A 217 19.88 -14.09 -2.28
CA PRO A 217 21.30 -14.19 -2.57
C PRO A 217 21.75 -13.01 -3.42
N LEU A 218 22.90 -12.40 -3.10
CA LEU A 218 23.48 -11.31 -3.86
C LEU A 218 24.60 -11.86 -4.77
N VAL A 219 24.36 -11.82 -6.06
CA VAL A 219 25.33 -12.26 -7.07
C VAL A 219 26.24 -11.09 -7.43
N TYR A 220 27.51 -11.19 -7.09
CA TYR A 220 28.52 -10.18 -7.39
C TYR A 220 29.07 -10.36 -8.80
N THR A 221 28.96 -9.33 -9.60
CA THR A 221 29.55 -9.25 -10.94
C THR A 221 30.85 -8.42 -10.94
N VAL A 222 31.03 -7.56 -9.92
CA VAL A 222 32.25 -6.76 -9.72
C VAL A 222 32.77 -7.00 -8.31
N THR A 223 34.01 -7.44 -8.19
CA THR A 223 34.56 -7.91 -6.91
C THR A 223 35.65 -7.01 -6.33
N ASP A 224 36.19 -6.11 -7.10
CA ASP A 224 37.32 -5.22 -6.79
C ASP A 224 36.89 -3.81 -6.34
N GLN A 225 35.59 -3.52 -6.34
CA GLN A 225 35.04 -2.23 -5.93
C GLN A 225 34.20 -2.35 -4.65
N LYS A 226 34.14 -1.26 -3.88
CA LYS A 226 33.25 -1.11 -2.75
C LYS A 226 31.95 -0.44 -3.18
N ALA A 227 30.84 -0.89 -2.63
CA ALA A 227 29.57 -0.22 -2.81
C ALA A 227 29.59 1.18 -2.17
N ASN A 228 28.84 2.10 -2.73
CA ASN A 228 28.51 3.39 -2.11
C ASN A 228 27.00 3.63 -2.03
N LEU A 229 26.20 2.79 -2.70
CA LEU A 229 24.75 2.89 -2.73
C LEU A 229 24.11 1.50 -2.62
N LEU A 230 23.07 1.41 -1.81
CA LEU A 230 22.18 0.26 -1.68
C LEU A 230 20.79 0.66 -2.14
N LYS A 231 20.21 -0.11 -3.05
CA LYS A 231 18.79 -0.05 -3.41
C LYS A 231 18.10 -1.31 -2.95
N ILE A 232 16.94 -1.15 -2.31
CA ILE A 232 15.99 -2.22 -2.03
C ILE A 232 14.63 -1.76 -2.52
N MET A 233 13.97 -2.58 -3.34
CA MET A 233 12.60 -2.39 -3.77
C MET A 233 11.79 -3.63 -3.42
N ILE A 234 10.68 -3.42 -2.75
CA ILE A 234 9.72 -4.46 -2.35
C ILE A 234 8.38 -4.09 -2.97
N THR A 235 7.79 -5.01 -3.73
CA THR A 235 6.50 -4.78 -4.36
C THR A 235 5.51 -5.88 -4.01
N SER A 236 4.23 -5.53 -3.93
CA SER A 236 3.17 -6.49 -3.69
C SER A 236 2.81 -7.33 -4.91
N SER A 237 3.39 -7.04 -6.10
CA SER A 237 3.08 -7.72 -7.34
C SER A 237 4.29 -7.85 -8.24
N ASN A 238 4.34 -8.94 -9.00
CA ASN A 238 5.27 -9.18 -10.11
C ASN A 238 4.75 -8.62 -11.43
N HIS A 239 3.56 -8.06 -11.49
CA HIS A 239 3.04 -7.39 -12.67
C HIS A 239 3.70 -6.02 -12.84
N ALA A 240 4.55 -5.89 -13.85
CA ALA A 240 5.31 -4.67 -14.12
C ALA A 240 4.41 -3.47 -14.50
N SER A 241 3.23 -3.76 -15.02
CA SER A 241 2.26 -2.77 -15.48
C SER A 241 1.47 -2.11 -14.36
N TYR A 242 1.50 -2.64 -13.14
CA TYR A 242 0.81 -2.05 -11.98
C TYR A 242 1.37 -0.69 -11.53
N SER A 243 2.02 0.00 -12.40
CA SER A 243 2.41 1.40 -12.20
C SER A 243 1.42 2.41 -12.78
N GLN A 244 0.49 1.96 -13.63
CA GLN A 244 -0.45 2.84 -14.35
C GLN A 244 -1.89 2.29 -14.31
N SER A 245 -2.73 2.72 -15.22
CA SER A 245 -4.12 2.25 -15.32
C SER A 245 -4.17 0.85 -15.92
N GLU A 246 -4.59 -0.13 -15.17
CA GLU A 246 -4.57 -1.53 -15.57
C GLU A 246 -5.93 -2.17 -15.60
N GLU A 247 -6.69 -1.92 -14.58
CA GLU A 247 -8.02 -2.47 -14.43
C GLU A 247 -9.01 -1.42 -13.96
N THR A 248 -10.21 -1.54 -14.45
CA THR A 248 -11.37 -0.83 -13.92
C THR A 248 -12.06 -1.73 -12.92
N ALA A 249 -12.04 -1.34 -11.65
CA ALA A 249 -12.79 -2.01 -10.62
C ALA A 249 -14.14 -1.36 -10.43
N THR A 250 -15.22 -2.13 -10.53
CA THR A 250 -16.58 -1.67 -10.23
C THR A 250 -16.97 -2.15 -8.86
N ILE A 251 -17.24 -1.22 -7.95
CA ILE A 251 -17.72 -1.54 -6.61
C ILE A 251 -19.24 -1.61 -6.66
N LYS A 252 -19.79 -2.77 -6.34
CA LYS A 252 -21.22 -2.98 -6.15
C LYS A 252 -21.45 -3.48 -4.73
N THR A 253 -22.31 -2.82 -3.97
CA THR A 253 -22.43 -3.22 -2.58
C THR A 253 -23.73 -2.85 -1.91
N THR A 254 -24.22 -3.78 -1.10
CA THR A 254 -25.25 -3.57 -0.10
C THR A 254 -24.68 -3.15 1.26
N ASP A 255 -23.43 -3.48 1.52
CA ASP A 255 -22.64 -2.98 2.63
C ASP A 255 -21.44 -2.21 2.07
N TYR A 256 -21.61 -0.93 2.00
CA TYR A 256 -20.67 0.03 1.46
C TYR A 256 -19.24 -0.16 1.96
N TYR A 257 -19.08 -0.38 3.24
CA TYR A 257 -17.76 -0.46 3.86
C TYR A 257 -17.00 -1.72 3.49
N SER A 258 -17.61 -2.86 3.67
CA SER A 258 -16.96 -4.16 3.47
C SER A 258 -16.59 -4.43 2.02
N GLN A 259 -17.43 -4.00 1.10
CA GLN A 259 -17.17 -4.24 -0.32
C GLN A 259 -16.23 -3.23 -0.93
N TYR A 260 -16.26 -2.00 -0.48
CA TYR A 260 -15.28 -1.00 -0.87
C TYR A 260 -13.86 -1.50 -0.62
N GLU A 261 -13.59 -1.98 0.58
CA GLU A 261 -12.28 -2.51 0.92
C GLU A 261 -11.93 -3.78 0.14
N SER A 262 -12.89 -4.67 -0.02
CA SER A 262 -12.67 -5.94 -0.71
C SER A 262 -12.38 -5.75 -2.20
N ASN A 263 -13.05 -4.82 -2.88
CA ASN A 263 -12.88 -4.59 -4.31
C ASN A 263 -11.72 -3.64 -4.66
N SER A 264 -11.25 -2.87 -3.70
CA SER A 264 -10.16 -1.91 -3.93
C SER A 264 -8.78 -2.45 -3.60
N ARG A 265 -8.69 -3.64 -3.05
CA ARG A 265 -7.42 -4.32 -2.74
C ARG A 265 -7.20 -5.52 -3.64
N GLY A 266 -5.94 -5.77 -3.94
CA GLY A 266 -5.47 -6.99 -4.57
C GLY A 266 -4.50 -7.73 -3.64
N ALA A 267 -3.45 -8.29 -4.23
CA ALA A 267 -2.41 -8.99 -3.50
C ALA A 267 -1.87 -8.16 -2.31
N THR A 268 -1.57 -8.87 -1.23
CA THR A 268 -1.09 -8.27 0.01
C THR A 268 0.15 -8.99 0.50
N LEU A 269 1.23 -8.25 0.64
CA LEU A 269 2.52 -8.68 1.18
C LEU A 269 2.73 -8.03 2.55
N THR A 270 2.96 -8.83 3.57
CA THR A 270 3.49 -8.34 4.86
C THR A 270 4.95 -8.73 4.95
N ILE A 271 5.81 -7.80 5.33
CA ILE A 271 7.26 -8.03 5.41
C ILE A 271 7.80 -7.52 6.73
N ASP A 272 8.78 -8.24 7.28
CA ASP A 272 9.40 -7.90 8.55
C ASP A 272 10.83 -8.43 8.68
N ASN A 273 11.55 -7.90 9.68
CA ASN A 273 12.84 -8.37 10.17
C ASN A 273 13.90 -8.55 9.08
N LEU A 274 14.13 -7.46 8.29
CA LEU A 274 15.14 -7.46 7.22
C LEU A 274 16.55 -7.38 7.79
N ASN A 275 17.41 -8.30 7.38
CA ASN A 275 18.79 -8.39 7.83
C ASN A 275 19.73 -8.75 6.68
N PHE A 276 20.96 -8.22 6.73
CA PHE A 276 22.05 -8.65 5.85
C PHE A 276 22.93 -9.68 6.53
N ILE A 277 23.34 -10.69 5.75
CA ILE A 277 24.28 -11.72 6.14
C ILE A 277 25.60 -11.46 5.39
N TYR A 278 26.68 -11.57 6.12
CA TYR A 278 28.07 -11.39 5.64
C TYR A 278 28.81 -12.72 5.80
N GLU A 279 29.44 -13.18 4.73
CA GLU A 279 30.29 -14.36 4.74
C GLU A 279 31.75 -13.98 4.44
#